data_7ee57c6b9df384e6555b8b00fb92ae2f
#
_entry.id   7ee57c6b9df384e6555b8b00fb92ae2f
#
_cell.length_a   1.000
_cell.length_b   1.000
_cell.length_c   1.000
_cell.angle_alpha   90.00
_cell.angle_beta   90.00
_cell.angle_gamma   90.00
#
_symmetry.space_group_name_H-M   'P 1'
#
loop_
_entity.id
_entity.type
_entity.pdbx_description
1 polymer ?
#
loop_
_entity_poly.entity_id
_entity_poly.type
_entity_poly.pdbx_seq_one_letter_code
_entity_poly.pdbx_strand_id
1 'polypeptide(L)'
;MARKHRSRPLPSVQSMTAFARREAAYSWGTLSWEIRSVNHRYLEPQLRLPETLRQVEMPARELLRERLARGKVDCILRLQAEHSGTGPIAINEELVRSLHDACTRLESLAGDLVRPGSLDLLRWPGVIAESHPDEDEVARGALAVFREALDELVAMRSREGASLAAFIEQRLAGIEAIVASVRAVLPQVLAAQK
;
A
#
# COMPACT_ATOMS: atom_id res chain seq x y z
N MET A 1 -52.72 0.07 -20.27
CA MET A 1 -52.09 -0.21 -18.96
C MET A 1 -50.58 -0.21 -19.11
N ALA A 2 -49.92 0.86 -18.74
CA ALA A 2 -48.47 0.99 -18.84
C ALA A 2 -47.81 0.28 -17.63
N ARG A 3 -47.03 -0.77 -17.89
CA ARG A 3 -46.21 -1.43 -16.88
C ARG A 3 -45.14 -0.45 -16.41
N LYS A 4 -45.28 0.09 -15.18
CA LYS A 4 -44.22 0.76 -14.47
C LYS A 4 -43.06 -0.22 -14.26
N HIS A 5 -42.01 -0.06 -15.05
CA HIS A 5 -40.72 -0.71 -14.79
C HIS A 5 -40.20 -0.13 -13.46
N ARG A 6 -40.33 -0.90 -12.37
CA ARG A 6 -39.58 -0.63 -11.13
C ARG A 6 -38.11 -0.81 -11.48
N SER A 7 -37.39 0.30 -11.62
CA SER A 7 -35.95 0.29 -11.72
C SER A 7 -35.41 -0.27 -10.41
N ARG A 8 -34.95 -1.51 -10.45
CA ARG A 8 -34.14 -2.11 -9.39
C ARG A 8 -32.87 -1.27 -9.33
N PRO A 9 -32.47 -0.73 -8.15
CA PRO A 9 -31.22 0.01 -8.07
C PRO A 9 -30.10 -0.90 -8.58
N LEU A 10 -29.37 -0.43 -9.59
CA LEU A 10 -28.23 -1.14 -10.13
C LEU A 10 -27.21 -1.32 -9.00
N PRO A 11 -26.60 -2.51 -8.87
CA PRO A 11 -25.51 -2.69 -7.92
C PRO A 11 -24.45 -1.62 -8.19
N SER A 12 -23.91 -1.03 -7.12
CA SER A 12 -22.92 0.05 -7.23
C SER A 12 -21.77 -0.39 -8.14
N VAL A 13 -21.65 0.29 -9.29
CA VAL A 13 -20.55 0.04 -10.23
C VAL A 13 -19.25 0.54 -9.59
N GLN A 14 -18.24 -0.30 -9.57
CA GLN A 14 -16.91 0.06 -9.08
C GLN A 14 -15.90 -0.14 -10.20
N SER A 15 -15.00 0.83 -10.37
CA SER A 15 -13.82 0.63 -11.21
C SER A 15 -12.94 -0.46 -10.62
N MET A 16 -12.19 -1.14 -11.47
CA MET A 16 -11.21 -2.12 -11.03
C MET A 16 -9.78 -1.58 -11.06
N THR A 17 -9.58 -0.41 -11.66
CA THR A 17 -8.30 0.30 -11.68
C THR A 17 -8.33 1.40 -10.63
N ALA A 18 -7.34 1.42 -9.74
CA ALA A 18 -7.17 2.49 -8.77
C ALA A 18 -5.74 2.45 -8.21
N PHE A 19 -5.34 3.57 -7.65
CA PHE A 19 -4.06 3.72 -6.96
C PHE A 19 -4.30 4.50 -5.67
N ALA A 20 -3.69 4.04 -4.59
CA ALA A 20 -3.67 4.78 -3.33
C ALA A 20 -2.26 4.74 -2.74
N ARG A 21 -1.86 5.83 -2.11
CA ARG A 21 -0.62 5.93 -1.34
C ARG A 21 -0.92 6.63 -0.03
N ARG A 22 -0.48 6.01 1.05
CA ARG A 22 -0.52 6.61 2.39
C ARG A 22 0.84 6.52 3.05
N GLU A 23 1.14 7.55 3.81
CA GLU A 23 2.40 7.70 4.50
C GLU A 23 2.13 8.22 5.91
N ALA A 24 2.84 7.69 6.90
CA ALA A 24 2.78 8.17 8.27
C ALA A 24 4.19 8.21 8.87
N ALA A 25 4.50 9.33 9.54
CA ALA A 25 5.73 9.54 10.26
C ALA A 25 5.54 9.14 11.72
N TYR A 26 6.54 8.43 12.26
CA TYR A 26 6.63 7.99 13.64
C TYR A 26 7.97 8.44 14.22
N SER A 27 8.15 8.34 15.53
CA SER A 27 9.41 8.71 16.19
C SER A 27 10.62 7.89 15.72
N TRP A 28 10.38 6.71 15.16
CA TRP A 28 11.39 5.77 14.68
C TRP A 28 11.54 5.74 13.15
N GLY A 29 10.76 6.53 12.42
CA GLY A 29 10.86 6.57 10.96
C GLY A 29 9.52 6.77 10.26
N THR A 30 9.52 6.61 8.95
CA THR A 30 8.36 6.81 8.10
C THR A 30 7.93 5.49 7.46
N LEU A 31 6.64 5.17 7.58
CA LEU A 31 5.99 4.07 6.88
C LEU A 31 5.22 4.61 5.68
N SER A 32 5.36 3.96 4.53
CA SER A 32 4.52 4.27 3.36
C SER A 32 3.99 3.01 2.70
N TRP A 33 2.69 3.03 2.38
CA TRP A 33 2.04 2.02 1.58
C TRP A 33 1.64 2.56 0.22
N GLU A 34 1.96 1.80 -0.81
CA GLU A 34 1.43 1.99 -2.16
C GLU A 34 0.57 0.79 -2.52
N ILE A 35 -0.69 1.03 -2.91
CA ILE A 35 -1.62 -0.01 -3.33
C ILE A 35 -2.09 0.31 -4.73
N ARG A 36 -1.88 -0.60 -5.66
CA ARG A 36 -2.31 -0.49 -7.05
C ARG A 36 -3.24 -1.66 -7.39
N SER A 37 -4.42 -1.35 -7.91
CA SER A 37 -5.38 -2.34 -8.39
C SER A 37 -5.53 -2.25 -9.90
N VAL A 38 -5.56 -3.40 -10.57
CA VAL A 38 -5.87 -3.51 -12.00
C VAL A 38 -6.94 -4.58 -12.23
N ASN A 39 -7.58 -4.51 -13.41
CA ASN A 39 -8.63 -5.45 -13.76
C ASN A 39 -8.12 -6.89 -13.79
N HIS A 40 -8.75 -7.76 -12.99
CA HIS A 40 -8.50 -9.18 -12.98
C HIS A 40 -9.77 -9.94 -12.56
N ARG A 41 -9.93 -11.18 -13.06
CA ARG A 41 -11.14 -11.99 -12.80
C ARG A 41 -11.27 -12.40 -11.34
N TYR A 42 -10.17 -12.73 -10.69
CA TYR A 42 -10.09 -13.15 -9.29
C TYR A 42 -9.35 -12.11 -8.47
N LEU A 43 -9.46 -12.20 -7.13
CA LEU A 43 -8.63 -11.40 -6.24
C LEU A 43 -7.24 -12.03 -6.15
N GLU A 44 -6.25 -11.32 -6.65
CA GLU A 44 -4.84 -11.73 -6.66
C GLU A 44 -3.99 -10.68 -5.93
N PRO A 45 -3.83 -10.80 -4.60
CA PRO A 45 -3.00 -9.87 -3.85
C PRO A 45 -1.52 -10.27 -3.94
N GLN A 46 -0.68 -9.32 -4.35
CA GLN A 46 0.78 -9.40 -4.28
C GLN A 46 1.28 -8.38 -3.27
N LEU A 47 1.92 -8.85 -2.20
CA LEU A 47 2.48 -8.00 -1.16
C LEU A 47 4.00 -8.05 -1.23
N ARG A 48 4.63 -6.86 -1.21
CA ARG A 48 6.08 -6.69 -1.10
C ARG A 48 6.37 -5.95 0.19
N LEU A 49 6.99 -6.62 1.11
CA LEU A 49 7.25 -6.16 2.47
C LEU A 49 8.74 -6.28 2.77
N PRO A 50 9.32 -5.39 3.59
CA PRO A 50 10.60 -5.63 4.22
C PRO A 50 10.58 -6.94 5.03
N GLU A 51 11.70 -7.64 5.10
CA GLU A 51 11.81 -8.92 5.81
C GLU A 51 11.42 -8.79 7.29
N THR A 52 11.79 -7.69 7.92
CA THR A 52 11.48 -7.37 9.32
C THR A 52 9.98 -7.22 9.60
N LEU A 53 9.15 -7.04 8.56
CA LEU A 53 7.70 -6.81 8.68
C LEU A 53 6.86 -7.93 8.04
N ARG A 54 7.43 -9.12 7.87
CA ARG A 54 6.69 -10.28 7.30
C ARG A 54 5.45 -10.65 8.08
N GLN A 55 5.42 -10.43 9.36
CA GLN A 55 4.25 -10.65 10.21
C GLN A 55 3.01 -9.84 9.79
N VAL A 56 3.20 -8.72 9.07
CA VAL A 56 2.11 -7.87 8.54
C VAL A 56 1.41 -8.51 7.33
N GLU A 57 2.05 -9.47 6.64
CA GLU A 57 1.56 -10.01 5.38
C GLU A 57 0.19 -10.68 5.50
N MET A 58 0.02 -11.60 6.45
CA MET A 58 -1.23 -12.35 6.60
C MET A 58 -2.40 -11.44 6.99
N PRO A 59 -2.28 -10.56 8.02
CA PRO A 59 -3.35 -9.61 8.34
C PRO A 59 -3.70 -8.67 7.18
N ALA A 60 -2.71 -8.19 6.41
CA ALA A 60 -2.97 -7.34 5.25
C ALA A 60 -3.72 -8.10 4.13
N ARG A 61 -3.40 -9.40 3.91
CA ARG A 61 -4.14 -10.25 2.97
C ARG A 61 -5.59 -10.46 3.38
N GLU A 62 -5.86 -10.61 4.67
CA GLU A 62 -7.22 -10.74 5.20
C GLU A 62 -8.02 -9.47 4.98
N LEU A 63 -7.46 -8.31 5.30
CA LEU A 63 -8.09 -7.01 5.03
C LEU A 63 -8.41 -6.80 3.54
N LEU A 64 -7.52 -7.23 2.63
CA LEU A 64 -7.80 -7.18 1.19
C LEU A 64 -8.99 -8.06 0.80
N ARG A 65 -9.08 -9.28 1.34
CA ARG A 65 -10.19 -10.22 1.06
C ARG A 65 -11.54 -9.73 1.59
N GLU A 66 -11.53 -9.03 2.73
CA GLU A 66 -12.74 -8.44 3.31
C GLU A 66 -13.27 -7.27 2.48
N ARG A 67 -12.37 -6.48 1.88
CA ARG A 67 -12.72 -5.22 1.23
C ARG A 67 -12.82 -5.30 -0.30
N LEU A 68 -12.21 -6.30 -0.91
CA LEU A 68 -12.12 -6.44 -2.36
C LEU A 68 -12.58 -7.83 -2.81
N ALA A 69 -13.52 -7.86 -3.77
CA ALA A 69 -14.04 -9.12 -4.31
C ALA A 69 -13.18 -9.67 -5.45
N ARG A 70 -12.51 -8.80 -6.23
CA ARG A 70 -11.71 -9.16 -7.40
C ARG A 70 -10.73 -8.04 -7.79
N GLY A 71 -9.75 -8.40 -8.62
CA GLY A 71 -8.69 -7.52 -9.12
C GLY A 71 -7.31 -8.07 -8.77
N LYS A 72 -6.32 -7.78 -9.58
CA LYS A 72 -4.92 -7.96 -9.21
C LYS A 72 -4.49 -6.73 -8.43
N VAL A 73 -3.98 -6.94 -7.21
CA VAL A 73 -3.68 -5.85 -6.27
C VAL A 73 -2.22 -5.98 -5.83
N ASP A 74 -1.39 -5.04 -6.30
CA ASP A 74 0.01 -4.92 -5.88
C ASP A 74 0.10 -3.95 -4.70
N CYS A 75 0.64 -4.43 -3.57
CA CYS A 75 0.83 -3.67 -2.35
C CYS A 75 2.32 -3.62 -2.00
N ILE A 76 2.86 -2.43 -1.82
CA ILE A 76 4.26 -2.23 -1.49
C ILE A 76 4.34 -1.45 -0.19
N LEU A 77 4.96 -2.05 0.84
CA LEU A 77 5.32 -1.38 2.09
C LEU A 77 6.78 -0.94 2.01
N ARG A 78 7.02 0.32 2.34
CA ARG A 78 8.37 0.84 2.56
C ARG A 78 8.47 1.36 3.98
N LEU A 79 9.54 0.96 4.65
CA LEU A 79 9.97 1.48 5.95
C LEU A 79 11.24 2.29 5.71
N GLN A 80 11.19 3.56 5.98
CA GLN A 80 12.35 4.44 6.07
C GLN A 80 12.63 4.69 7.55
N ALA A 81 13.62 3.97 8.10
CA ALA A 81 14.10 4.27 9.44
C ALA A 81 14.77 5.65 9.43
N GLU A 82 14.26 6.59 10.18
CA GLU A 82 14.98 7.81 10.43
C GLU A 82 15.99 7.53 11.56
N HIS A 83 17.24 7.48 11.20
CA HIS A 83 18.29 7.64 12.19
C HIS A 83 18.20 9.08 12.68
N SER A 84 17.51 9.30 13.79
CA SER A 84 17.47 10.63 14.44
C SER A 84 18.89 10.99 14.86
N GLY A 85 19.66 11.53 13.91
CA GLY A 85 21.03 11.99 14.15
C GLY A 85 21.14 13.14 15.15
N THR A 86 20.06 13.52 15.82
CA THR A 86 19.99 14.59 16.82
C THR A 86 19.94 14.07 18.26
N GLY A 87 19.83 12.75 18.48
CA GLY A 87 19.86 12.15 19.82
C GLY A 87 21.26 11.80 20.29
N PRO A 88 21.46 11.57 21.60
CA PRO A 88 22.72 11.05 22.11
C PRO A 88 23.02 9.69 21.47
N ILE A 89 24.27 9.52 21.00
CA ILE A 89 24.70 8.24 20.43
C ILE A 89 24.65 7.19 21.55
N ALA A 90 23.80 6.21 21.42
CA ALA A 90 23.77 5.09 22.34
C ALA A 90 24.92 4.15 22.03
N ILE A 91 25.71 3.83 23.04
CA ILE A 91 26.90 2.98 22.91
C ILE A 91 26.62 1.66 23.63
N ASN A 92 26.96 0.56 22.97
CA ASN A 92 26.98 -0.77 23.58
C ASN A 92 28.23 -0.91 24.45
N GLU A 93 28.12 -0.49 25.72
CA GLU A 93 29.24 -0.49 26.67
C GLU A 93 29.84 -1.88 26.89
N GLU A 94 29.01 -2.92 26.86
CA GLU A 94 29.47 -4.30 27.06
C GLU A 94 30.41 -4.73 25.93
N LEU A 95 29.99 -4.45 24.66
CA LEU A 95 30.82 -4.74 23.50
C LEU A 95 32.12 -3.90 23.52
N VAL A 96 32.05 -2.62 23.90
CA VAL A 96 33.26 -1.77 24.02
C VAL A 96 34.23 -2.33 25.03
N ARG A 97 33.78 -2.76 26.22
CA ARG A 97 34.62 -3.42 27.23
C ARG A 97 35.24 -4.70 26.68
N SER A 98 34.46 -5.53 26.03
CA SER A 98 34.92 -6.78 25.40
C SER A 98 36.00 -6.55 24.34
N LEU A 99 35.83 -5.51 23.49
CA LEU A 99 36.82 -5.12 22.49
C LEU A 99 38.11 -4.62 23.16
N HIS A 100 38.02 -3.81 24.22
CA HIS A 100 39.17 -3.31 24.97
C HIS A 100 39.97 -4.47 25.56
N ASP A 101 39.31 -5.43 26.21
CA ASP A 101 39.95 -6.61 26.79
C ASP A 101 40.60 -7.49 25.71
N ALA A 102 39.96 -7.60 24.53
CA ALA A 102 40.53 -8.32 23.38
C ALA A 102 41.81 -7.63 22.86
N CYS A 103 41.80 -6.29 22.74
CA CYS A 103 42.99 -5.52 22.37
C CYS A 103 44.15 -5.69 23.37
N THR A 104 43.84 -5.65 24.65
CA THR A 104 44.85 -5.86 25.70
C THR A 104 45.47 -7.26 25.65
N ARG A 105 44.68 -8.28 25.39
CA ARG A 105 45.18 -9.66 25.18
C ARG A 105 46.02 -9.77 23.91
N LEU A 106 45.65 -9.11 22.81
CA LEU A 106 46.44 -9.09 21.58
C LEU A 106 47.79 -8.42 21.78
N GLU A 107 47.87 -7.29 22.52
CA GLU A 107 49.13 -6.63 22.87
C GLU A 107 50.05 -7.57 23.64
N SER A 108 49.51 -8.34 24.60
CA SER A 108 50.31 -9.29 25.38
C SER A 108 50.86 -10.47 24.57
N LEU A 109 50.20 -10.82 23.44
CA LEU A 109 50.57 -11.95 22.58
C LEU A 109 51.53 -11.53 21.46
N ALA A 110 51.33 -10.36 20.88
CA ALA A 110 51.98 -9.93 19.63
C ALA A 110 52.97 -8.75 19.79
N GLY A 111 53.11 -8.18 20.99
CA GLY A 111 54.00 -7.02 21.23
C GLY A 111 53.37 -5.71 20.70
N ASP A 112 54.24 -4.75 20.37
CA ASP A 112 53.87 -3.37 19.99
C ASP A 112 52.77 -3.25 18.92
N LEU A 113 51.53 -3.37 19.33
CA LEU A 113 50.39 -3.09 18.48
C LEU A 113 49.87 -1.67 18.75
N VAL A 114 49.46 -1.00 17.66
CA VAL A 114 48.85 0.31 17.78
C VAL A 114 47.41 0.12 18.34
N ARG A 115 47.13 0.80 19.44
CA ARG A 115 45.79 0.78 20.05
C ARG A 115 44.76 1.46 19.13
N PRO A 116 43.56 0.89 18.98
CA PRO A 116 42.51 1.54 18.23
C PRO A 116 42.08 2.85 18.89
N GLY A 117 41.85 3.87 18.07
CA GLY A 117 41.32 5.14 18.57
C GLY A 117 39.81 5.02 18.85
N SER A 118 39.25 6.01 19.57
CA SER A 118 37.83 6.04 19.91
C SER A 118 36.94 5.97 18.68
N LEU A 119 37.33 6.59 17.55
CA LEU A 119 36.59 6.54 16.29
C LEU A 119 36.63 5.15 15.63
N ASP A 120 37.70 4.41 15.82
CA ASP A 120 37.84 3.06 15.31
C ASP A 120 36.90 2.11 16.05
N LEU A 121 36.77 2.27 17.36
CA LEU A 121 35.82 1.56 18.20
C LEU A 121 34.36 1.89 17.81
N LEU A 122 34.05 3.16 17.59
CA LEU A 122 32.70 3.57 17.18
C LEU A 122 32.32 3.05 15.82
N ARG A 123 33.27 2.78 14.91
CA ARG A 123 33.03 2.17 13.59
C ARG A 123 32.84 0.66 13.64
N TRP A 124 33.16 0.03 14.78
CA TRP A 124 33.02 -1.41 14.91
C TRP A 124 31.53 -1.79 14.92
N PRO A 125 31.12 -2.79 14.11
CA PRO A 125 29.73 -3.22 14.05
C PRO A 125 29.14 -3.55 15.42
N GLY A 126 28.02 -2.93 15.77
CA GLY A 126 27.31 -3.14 17.03
C GLY A 126 27.80 -2.29 18.21
N VAL A 127 28.85 -1.46 18.07
CA VAL A 127 29.26 -0.52 19.10
C VAL A 127 28.32 0.67 19.22
N ILE A 128 27.91 1.22 18.12
CA ILE A 128 26.77 2.14 18.11
C ILE A 128 25.52 1.28 18.23
N ALA A 129 24.80 1.40 19.34
CA ALA A 129 23.56 0.69 19.55
C ALA A 129 22.50 1.30 18.60
N GLU A 130 22.10 0.56 17.59
CA GLU A 130 20.95 0.92 16.79
C GLU A 130 19.70 0.75 17.65
N SER A 131 19.01 1.85 17.94
CA SER A 131 17.70 1.80 18.56
C SER A 131 16.73 1.25 17.53
N HIS A 132 16.53 -0.06 17.53
CA HIS A 132 15.47 -0.66 16.74
C HIS A 132 14.13 -0.37 17.43
N PRO A 133 13.15 0.16 16.70
CA PRO A 133 11.81 0.30 17.24
C PRO A 133 11.23 -1.08 17.56
N ASP A 134 10.32 -1.12 18.52
CA ASP A 134 9.57 -2.34 18.83
C ASP A 134 8.89 -2.86 17.56
N GLU A 135 9.25 -4.06 17.13
CA GLU A 135 8.73 -4.69 15.91
C GLU A 135 7.20 -4.78 15.92
N ASP A 136 6.59 -4.99 17.08
CA ASP A 136 5.15 -5.03 17.25
C ASP A 136 4.52 -3.65 17.10
N GLU A 137 5.19 -2.59 17.54
CA GLU A 137 4.74 -1.21 17.33
C GLU A 137 4.78 -0.85 15.85
N VAL A 138 5.87 -1.18 15.16
CA VAL A 138 6.03 -0.95 13.73
C VAL A 138 4.98 -1.73 12.93
N ALA A 139 4.72 -2.99 13.30
CA ALA A 139 3.71 -3.81 12.64
C ALA A 139 2.29 -3.25 12.83
N ARG A 140 1.95 -2.79 14.04
CA ARG A 140 0.67 -2.11 14.31
C ARG A 140 0.53 -0.83 13.48
N GLY A 141 1.57 -0.01 13.43
CA GLY A 141 1.63 1.19 12.60
C GLY A 141 1.43 0.87 11.12
N ALA A 142 2.14 -0.15 10.61
CA ALA A 142 2.02 -0.58 9.23
C ALA A 142 0.59 -1.03 8.87
N LEU A 143 -0.09 -1.77 9.74
CA LEU A 143 -1.48 -2.17 9.53
C LEU A 143 -2.46 -0.99 9.61
N ALA A 144 -2.21 0.00 10.45
CA ALA A 144 -3.03 1.20 10.53
C ALA A 144 -2.96 2.00 9.21
N VAL A 145 -1.75 2.28 8.72
CA VAL A 145 -1.53 2.98 7.44
C VAL A 145 -2.07 2.18 6.26
N PHE A 146 -1.99 0.84 6.32
CA PHE A 146 -2.56 -0.03 5.29
C PHE A 146 -4.08 0.10 5.20
N ARG A 147 -4.78 0.12 6.34
CA ARG A 147 -6.25 0.31 6.36
C ARG A 147 -6.65 1.62 5.72
N GLU A 148 -5.96 2.71 6.05
CA GLU A 148 -6.22 4.03 5.44
C GLU A 148 -5.99 4.02 3.93
N ALA A 149 -4.89 3.43 3.46
CA ALA A 149 -4.59 3.29 2.04
C ALA A 149 -5.65 2.45 1.32
N LEU A 150 -6.12 1.38 1.94
CA LEU A 150 -7.15 0.50 1.39
C LEU A 150 -8.51 1.19 1.33
N ASP A 151 -8.88 1.97 2.36
CA ASP A 151 -10.11 2.76 2.37
C ASP A 151 -10.10 3.82 1.25
N GLU A 152 -8.97 4.47 1.02
CA GLU A 152 -8.80 5.40 -0.08
C GLU A 152 -8.93 4.72 -1.45
N LEU A 153 -8.31 3.55 -1.61
CA LEU A 153 -8.41 2.76 -2.84
C LEU A 153 -9.89 2.40 -3.15
N VAL A 154 -10.62 1.92 -2.15
CA VAL A 154 -12.04 1.56 -2.27
C VAL A 154 -12.88 2.79 -2.61
N ALA A 155 -12.63 3.92 -1.96
CA ALA A 155 -13.33 5.17 -2.23
C ALA A 155 -13.06 5.68 -3.67
N MET A 156 -11.81 5.56 -4.15
CA MET A 156 -11.45 5.92 -5.53
C MET A 156 -12.17 5.03 -6.55
N ARG A 157 -12.17 3.70 -6.34
CA ARG A 157 -12.90 2.74 -7.18
C ARG A 157 -14.39 3.03 -7.27
N SER A 158 -14.99 3.44 -6.16
CA SER A 158 -16.41 3.78 -6.10
C SER A 158 -16.73 5.08 -6.83
N ARG A 159 -15.89 6.13 -6.68
CA ARG A 159 -16.07 7.40 -7.38
C ARG A 159 -15.93 7.23 -8.89
N GLU A 160 -14.91 6.53 -9.34
CA GLU A 160 -14.67 6.27 -10.75
C GLU A 160 -15.80 5.40 -11.34
N GLY A 161 -16.22 4.37 -10.61
CA GLY A 161 -17.33 3.51 -11.00
C GLY A 161 -18.64 4.29 -11.17
N ALA A 162 -18.94 5.23 -10.28
CA ALA A 162 -20.11 6.10 -10.38
C ALA A 162 -20.05 7.00 -11.64
N SER A 163 -18.86 7.57 -11.93
CA SER A 163 -18.67 8.36 -13.14
C SER A 163 -18.87 7.53 -14.41
N LEU A 164 -18.31 6.32 -14.46
CA LEU A 164 -18.51 5.40 -15.59
C LEU A 164 -19.96 5.02 -15.77
N ALA A 165 -20.69 4.74 -14.69
CA ALA A 165 -22.11 4.44 -14.73
C ALA A 165 -22.91 5.59 -15.34
N ALA A 166 -22.66 6.84 -14.91
CA ALA A 166 -23.31 8.02 -15.43
C ALA A 166 -23.04 8.20 -16.94
N PHE A 167 -21.81 7.99 -17.41
CA PHE A 167 -21.51 8.03 -18.85
C PHE A 167 -22.25 6.97 -19.65
N ILE A 168 -22.34 5.74 -19.13
CA ILE A 168 -23.07 4.65 -19.80
C ILE A 168 -24.56 4.98 -19.88
N GLU A 169 -25.15 5.46 -18.78
CA GLU A 169 -26.57 5.87 -18.76
C GLU A 169 -26.86 6.99 -19.76
N GLN A 170 -26.01 8.00 -19.85
CA GLN A 170 -26.13 9.07 -20.84
C GLN A 170 -26.08 8.52 -22.27
N ARG A 171 -25.19 7.58 -22.57
CA ARG A 171 -25.09 6.96 -23.89
C ARG A 171 -26.32 6.10 -24.21
N LEU A 172 -26.82 5.36 -23.22
CA LEU A 172 -28.06 4.57 -23.39
C LEU A 172 -29.25 5.46 -23.69
N ALA A 173 -29.44 6.56 -22.96
CA ALA A 173 -30.50 7.53 -23.24
C ALA A 173 -30.41 8.12 -24.66
N GLY A 174 -29.20 8.41 -25.13
CA GLY A 174 -28.97 8.86 -26.51
C GLY A 174 -29.36 7.81 -27.56
N ILE A 175 -29.02 6.54 -27.33
CA ILE A 175 -29.40 5.42 -28.19
C ILE A 175 -30.92 5.25 -28.20
N GLU A 176 -31.57 5.30 -27.05
CA GLU A 176 -33.04 5.21 -26.94
C GLU A 176 -33.73 6.33 -27.71
N ALA A 177 -33.24 7.57 -27.63
CA ALA A 177 -33.81 8.69 -28.42
C ALA A 177 -33.64 8.50 -29.93
N ILE A 178 -32.48 7.98 -30.39
CA ILE A 178 -32.28 7.66 -31.81
C ILE A 178 -33.25 6.53 -32.27
N VAL A 179 -33.36 5.48 -31.48
CA VAL A 179 -34.29 4.37 -31.79
C VAL A 179 -35.75 4.86 -31.87
N ALA A 180 -36.15 5.74 -30.97
CA ALA A 180 -37.47 6.34 -30.98
C ALA A 180 -37.70 7.15 -32.26
N SER A 181 -36.75 7.98 -32.68
CA SER A 181 -36.85 8.78 -33.90
C SER A 181 -36.91 7.92 -35.17
N VAL A 182 -36.07 6.88 -35.25
CA VAL A 182 -36.10 5.92 -36.37
C VAL A 182 -37.45 5.20 -36.46
N ARG A 183 -37.97 4.73 -35.32
CA ARG A 183 -39.28 4.06 -35.28
C ARG A 183 -40.42 4.96 -35.71
N ALA A 184 -40.34 6.26 -35.44
CA ALA A 184 -41.34 7.23 -35.85
C ALA A 184 -41.35 7.47 -37.40
N VAL A 185 -40.18 7.46 -38.04
CA VAL A 185 -40.03 7.71 -39.50
C VAL A 185 -40.17 6.42 -40.32
N LEU A 186 -39.85 5.27 -39.78
CA LEU A 186 -39.87 3.98 -40.51
C LEU A 186 -41.14 3.68 -41.27
N PRO A 187 -42.37 3.89 -40.73
CA PRO A 187 -43.62 3.63 -41.48
C PRO A 187 -43.74 4.48 -42.74
N GLN A 188 -43.29 5.76 -42.69
CA GLN A 188 -43.32 6.68 -43.84
C GLN A 188 -42.36 6.22 -44.94
N VAL A 189 -41.15 5.81 -44.57
CA VAL A 189 -40.17 5.30 -45.52
C VAL A 189 -40.66 4.01 -46.19
N LEU A 190 -41.25 3.09 -45.44
CA LEU A 190 -41.81 1.86 -45.99
C LEU A 190 -43.02 2.10 -46.90
N ALA A 191 -43.84 3.11 -46.62
CA ALA A 191 -44.98 3.49 -47.50
C ALA A 191 -44.50 4.12 -48.80
N ALA A 192 -43.39 4.86 -48.81
CA ALA A 192 -42.84 5.48 -50.00
C ALA A 192 -42.09 4.51 -50.93
N GLN A 193 -41.80 3.29 -50.51
CA GLN A 193 -41.13 2.26 -51.30
C GLN A 193 -42.13 1.30 -52.00
N LYS A 194 -43.40 1.46 -51.74
CA LYS A 194 -44.52 0.75 -52.47
C LYS A 194 -45.05 1.60 -53.61
#